data_160ea3d9a9467551be6ff71ad0842689
#
_entry.id   160ea3d9a9467551be6ff71ad0842689
#
_cell.length_a   1.000
_cell.length_b   1.000
_cell.length_c   1.000
_cell.angle_alpha   90.00
_cell.angle_beta   90.00
_cell.angle_gamma   90.00
#
_symmetry.space_group_name_H-M   'P 1'
#
loop_
_entity.id
_entity.type
_entity.pdbx_description
1 polymer ?
#
loop_
_entity_poly.entity_id
_entity_poly.type
_entity_poly.pdbx_seq_one_letter_code
_entity_poly.pdbx_strand_id
1 'polypeptide(L)'
;MKLPQDYGPEDFLSWMHNPITECFLNSLRDDKQEIMAAWARRAYTGESGEQTLQLNAVGLAQVKTIDELLQNLEDSAEDARGKIAEINRSR
;
A
#
# COMPACT_ATOMS: atom_id res chain seq x y z
N MET A 1 2.52 3.54 9.92
CA MET A 1 1.27 3.28 10.66
C MET A 1 1.61 2.79 12.07
N LYS A 2 0.97 3.39 13.07
CA LYS A 2 1.17 2.95 14.44
C LYS A 2 0.02 2.05 14.86
N LEU A 3 0.34 0.89 15.43
CA LEU A 3 -0.66 0.00 16.00
C LEU A 3 -1.08 0.50 17.39
N PRO A 4 -2.34 0.30 17.78
CA PRO A 4 -2.74 0.54 19.16
C PRO A 4 -1.91 -0.29 20.13
N GLN A 5 -1.66 0.24 21.33
CA GLN A 5 -0.82 -0.43 22.33
C GLN A 5 -1.35 -1.80 22.78
N ASP A 6 -2.65 -2.02 22.63
CA ASP A 6 -3.29 -3.28 23.02
C ASP A 6 -3.09 -4.41 22.02
N TYR A 7 -2.53 -4.11 20.84
CA TYR A 7 -2.30 -5.10 19.79
C TYR A 7 -0.82 -5.42 19.68
N GLY A 8 -0.51 -6.70 19.74
CA GLY A 8 0.84 -7.19 19.57
C GLY A 8 1.18 -7.48 18.10
N PRO A 9 2.45 -7.88 17.84
CA PRO A 9 2.89 -8.21 16.48
C PRO A 9 2.13 -9.39 15.86
N GLU A 10 1.69 -10.35 16.68
CA GLU A 10 0.91 -11.49 16.20
C GLU A 10 -0.47 -11.05 15.70
N ASP A 11 -1.10 -10.09 16.38
CA ASP A 11 -2.39 -9.55 15.97
C ASP A 11 -2.29 -8.84 14.62
N PHE A 12 -1.22 -8.08 14.41
CA PHE A 12 -0.97 -7.40 13.14
C PHE A 12 -0.80 -8.40 12.01
N LEU A 13 0.02 -9.43 12.20
CA LEU A 13 0.24 -10.46 11.18
C LEU A 13 -1.03 -11.24 10.88
N SER A 14 -1.82 -11.54 11.91
CA SER A 14 -3.12 -12.19 11.75
C SER A 14 -4.05 -11.34 10.89
N TRP A 15 -4.09 -10.02 11.14
CA TRP A 15 -4.87 -9.09 10.33
C TRP A 15 -4.38 -9.07 8.87
N MET A 16 -3.06 -9.05 8.66
CA MET A 16 -2.48 -9.05 7.31
C MET A 16 -2.83 -10.31 6.52
N HIS A 17 -2.98 -11.44 7.19
CA HIS A 17 -3.34 -12.72 6.56
C HIS A 17 -4.84 -13.01 6.53
N ASN A 18 -5.66 -12.09 7.03
CA ASN A 18 -7.11 -12.21 6.94
C ASN A 18 -7.54 -12.11 5.47
N PRO A 19 -8.41 -13.01 4.98
CA PRO A 19 -8.84 -12.98 3.57
C PRO A 19 -9.47 -11.66 3.13
N ILE A 20 -10.19 -10.98 4.03
CA ILE A 20 -10.79 -9.68 3.73
C ILE A 20 -9.69 -8.62 3.54
N THR A 21 -8.68 -8.64 4.40
CA THR A 21 -7.53 -7.74 4.30
C THR A 21 -6.74 -7.98 3.01
N GLU A 22 -6.49 -9.24 2.68
CA GLU A 22 -5.79 -9.60 1.44
C GLU A 22 -6.55 -9.13 0.21
N CYS A 23 -7.87 -9.28 0.23
CA CYS A 23 -8.73 -8.80 -0.85
C CYS A 23 -8.62 -7.28 -1.01
N PHE A 24 -8.64 -6.54 0.10
CA PHE A 24 -8.50 -5.08 0.11
C PHE A 24 -7.14 -4.65 -0.44
N LEU A 25 -6.05 -5.30 0.02
CA LEU A 25 -4.70 -4.96 -0.45
C LEU A 25 -4.51 -5.28 -1.93
N ASN A 26 -5.07 -6.39 -2.41
CA ASN A 26 -5.04 -6.73 -3.83
C ASN A 26 -5.83 -5.72 -4.65
N SER A 27 -6.94 -5.23 -4.14
CA SER A 27 -7.72 -4.18 -4.79
C SER A 27 -6.90 -2.89 -4.96
N LEU A 28 -6.11 -2.52 -3.95
CA LEU A 28 -5.20 -1.36 -4.06
C LEU A 28 -4.13 -1.57 -5.13
N ARG A 29 -3.57 -2.78 -5.20
CA ARG A 29 -2.58 -3.12 -6.24
C ARG A 29 -3.19 -3.05 -7.63
N ASP A 30 -4.42 -3.54 -7.78
CA ASP A 30 -5.15 -3.49 -9.04
C ASP A 30 -5.44 -2.04 -9.46
N ASP A 31 -5.85 -1.19 -8.53
CA ASP A 31 -6.08 0.23 -8.78
C ASP A 31 -4.80 0.91 -9.28
N LYS A 32 -3.67 0.60 -8.66
CA LYS A 32 -2.38 1.11 -9.10
C LYS A 32 -2.07 0.69 -10.54
N GLN A 33 -2.29 -0.59 -10.85
CA GLN A 33 -2.06 -1.13 -12.20
C GLN A 33 -2.97 -0.45 -13.22
N GLU A 34 -4.22 -0.19 -12.87
CA GLU A 34 -5.14 0.52 -13.76
C GLU A 34 -4.68 1.95 -14.04
N ILE A 35 -4.20 2.66 -13.03
CA ILE A 35 -3.68 4.03 -13.20
C ILE A 35 -2.45 4.01 -14.12
N MET A 36 -1.53 3.07 -13.92
CA MET A 36 -0.34 2.94 -14.76
C MET A 36 -0.70 2.56 -16.19
N ALA A 37 -1.66 1.66 -16.36
CA ALA A 37 -2.16 1.28 -17.69
C ALA A 37 -2.84 2.46 -18.40
N ALA A 38 -3.57 3.28 -17.66
CA ALA A 38 -4.20 4.49 -18.20
C ALA A 38 -3.14 5.48 -18.69
N TRP A 39 -2.05 5.64 -17.96
CA TRP A 39 -0.91 6.46 -18.42
C TRP A 39 -0.32 5.93 -19.73
N ALA A 40 -0.12 4.60 -19.80
CA ALA A 40 0.42 3.97 -20.99
C ALA A 40 -0.50 4.19 -22.21
N ARG A 41 -1.81 4.29 -22.00
CA ARG A 41 -2.79 4.56 -23.05
C ARG A 41 -3.01 6.07 -23.29
N ARG A 42 -2.28 6.93 -22.59
CA ARG A 42 -2.42 8.38 -22.64
C ARG A 42 -3.81 8.87 -22.23
N ALA A 43 -4.47 8.14 -21.32
CA ALA A 43 -5.81 8.50 -20.82
C ALA A 43 -5.81 9.80 -20.03
N TYR A 44 -4.65 10.24 -19.53
CA TYR A 44 -4.49 11.49 -18.78
C TYR A 44 -4.00 12.63 -19.66
N THR A 45 -4.31 12.59 -20.94
CA THR A 45 -4.01 13.67 -21.87
C THR A 45 -5.21 14.61 -21.94
N GLY A 46 -5.02 15.88 -21.58
CA GLY A 46 -6.05 16.89 -21.66
C GLY A 46 -6.00 17.67 -22.97
N GLU A 47 -6.90 18.68 -23.09
CA GLU A 47 -6.99 19.55 -24.28
C GLU A 47 -5.81 20.52 -24.39
N SER A 48 -5.12 20.80 -23.28
CA SER A 48 -3.97 21.68 -23.24
C SER A 48 -2.81 21.01 -22.50
N GLY A 49 -1.60 21.53 -22.67
CA GLY A 49 -0.43 21.06 -21.95
C GLY A 49 -0.56 21.22 -20.44
N GLU A 50 -1.18 22.33 -19.99
CA GLU A 50 -1.43 22.58 -18.57
C GLU A 50 -2.40 21.54 -17.99
N GLN A 51 -3.50 21.25 -18.68
CA GLN A 51 -4.47 20.27 -18.26
C GLN A 51 -3.84 18.87 -18.21
N THR A 52 -3.01 18.52 -19.19
CA THR A 52 -2.28 17.25 -19.21
C THR A 52 -1.35 17.13 -17.99
N LEU A 53 -0.64 18.19 -17.63
CA LEU A 53 0.21 18.21 -16.43
C LEU A 53 -0.60 18.00 -15.17
N GLN A 54 -1.75 18.63 -15.03
CA GLN A 54 -2.62 18.48 -13.87
C GLN A 54 -3.13 17.05 -13.74
N LEU A 55 -3.60 16.45 -14.83
CA LEU A 55 -4.08 15.07 -14.82
C LEU A 55 -2.97 14.07 -14.47
N ASN A 56 -1.76 14.27 -15.00
CA ASN A 56 -0.62 13.45 -14.69
C ASN A 56 -0.19 13.60 -13.23
N ALA A 57 -0.25 14.80 -12.68
CA ALA A 57 0.09 15.05 -11.27
C ALA A 57 -0.88 14.32 -10.33
N VAL A 58 -2.18 14.32 -10.65
CA VAL A 58 -3.18 13.59 -9.87
C VAL A 58 -2.91 12.09 -9.91
N GLY A 59 -2.69 11.52 -11.10
CA GLY A 59 -2.38 10.10 -11.26
C GLY A 59 -1.11 9.70 -10.52
N LEU A 60 -0.05 10.51 -10.62
CA LEU A 60 1.20 10.25 -9.92
C LEU A 60 1.00 10.27 -8.40
N ALA A 61 0.24 11.24 -7.88
CA ALA A 61 -0.06 11.33 -6.46
C ALA A 61 -0.82 10.10 -5.95
N GLN A 62 -1.79 9.61 -6.74
CA GLN A 62 -2.54 8.40 -6.40
C GLN A 62 -1.63 7.17 -6.33
N VAL A 63 -0.78 6.96 -7.33
CA VAL A 63 0.17 5.84 -7.35
C VAL A 63 1.13 5.93 -6.17
N LYS A 64 1.67 7.11 -5.90
CA LYS A 64 2.59 7.33 -4.78
C LYS A 64 1.92 7.01 -3.44
N THR A 65 0.68 7.44 -3.25
CA THR A 65 -0.07 7.18 -2.01
C THR A 65 -0.29 5.68 -1.82
N ILE A 66 -0.68 4.96 -2.87
CA ILE A 66 -0.88 3.51 -2.81
C ILE A 66 0.43 2.81 -2.48
N ASP A 67 1.53 3.18 -3.17
CA ASP A 67 2.86 2.60 -2.93
C ASP A 67 3.32 2.83 -1.49
N GLU A 68 3.17 4.04 -0.96
CA GLU A 68 3.56 4.36 0.41
C GLU A 68 2.75 3.55 1.42
N LEU A 69 1.44 3.42 1.21
CA LEU A 69 0.58 2.62 2.08
C LEU A 69 1.01 1.15 2.08
N LEU A 70 1.19 0.56 0.90
CA LEU A 70 1.60 -0.84 0.78
C LEU A 70 2.99 -1.06 1.39
N GLN A 71 3.92 -0.13 1.17
CA GLN A 71 5.27 -0.21 1.74
C GLN A 71 5.25 -0.11 3.26
N ASN A 72 4.44 0.78 3.81
CA ASN A 72 4.30 0.93 5.27
C ASN A 72 3.75 -0.35 5.91
N LEU A 73 2.79 -1.00 5.26
CA LEU A 73 2.23 -2.26 5.75
C LEU A 73 3.27 -3.37 5.68
N GLU A 74 4.06 -3.44 4.62
CA GLU A 74 5.13 -4.42 4.46
C GLU A 74 6.22 -4.24 5.52
N ASP A 75 6.65 -2.99 5.75
CA ASP A 75 7.64 -2.66 6.78
C ASP A 75 7.13 -3.02 8.18
N SER A 76 5.86 -2.76 8.45
CA SER A 76 5.23 -3.10 9.73
C SER A 76 5.14 -4.62 9.92
N ALA A 77 4.87 -5.37 8.85
CA ALA A 77 4.82 -6.83 8.89
C ALA A 77 6.21 -7.40 9.16
N GLU A 78 7.25 -6.86 8.53
CA GLU A 78 8.64 -7.29 8.75
C GLU A 78 9.06 -7.01 10.19
N ASP A 79 8.74 -5.83 10.71
CA ASP A 79 9.00 -5.45 12.11
C ASP A 79 8.30 -6.40 13.09
N ALA A 80 7.04 -6.73 12.81
CA ALA A 80 6.26 -7.66 13.64
C ALA A 80 6.89 -9.06 13.64
N ARG A 81 7.34 -9.55 12.50
CA ARG A 81 8.02 -10.84 12.41
C ARG A 81 9.34 -10.84 13.20
N GLY A 82 10.07 -9.74 13.14
CA GLY A 82 11.31 -9.56 13.92
C GLY A 82 11.06 -9.59 15.42
N LYS A 83 10.00 -8.94 15.89
CA LYS A 83 9.62 -8.94 17.31
C LYS A 83 9.23 -10.33 17.80
N ILE A 84 8.47 -11.07 16.99
CA ILE A 84 8.09 -12.46 17.32
C ILE A 84 9.34 -13.33 17.41
N ALA A 85 10.28 -13.19 16.49
CA ALA A 85 11.54 -13.94 16.52
C ALA A 85 12.36 -13.63 17.77
N GLU A 86 12.40 -12.38 18.23
CA GLU A 86 13.06 -12.00 19.47
C GLU A 86 12.41 -12.66 20.71
N ILE A 87 11.08 -12.63 20.78
CA ILE A 87 10.33 -13.25 21.86
C ILE A 87 10.65 -14.76 21.91
N ASN A 88 10.64 -15.41 20.76
CA ASN A 88 10.92 -16.84 20.68
C ASN A 88 12.36 -17.19 21.08
N ARG A 89 13.32 -16.31 20.79
CA ARG A 89 14.72 -16.51 21.21
C ARG A 89 14.92 -16.31 22.70
N SER A 90 14.06 -15.51 23.34
CA SER A 90 14.14 -15.24 24.78
C SER A 90 13.52 -16.33 25.65
N ARG A 91 12.87 -17.30 25.03
CA ARG A 91 12.29 -18.46 25.76
C ARG A 91 13.29 -19.63 25.82
#